data_7d81a509e4199f24429def21fb4bea45
#
_entry.id   7d81a509e4199f24429def21fb4bea45
#
_cell.length_a   1.000
_cell.length_b   1.000
_cell.length_c   1.000
_cell.angle_alpha   90.00
_cell.angle_beta   90.00
_cell.angle_gamma   90.00
#
_symmetry.space_group_name_H-M   'P 1'
#
loop_
_entity.id
_entity.type
_entity.pdbx_description
1 polymer ?
#
loop_
_entity_poly.entity_id
_entity_poly.type
_entity_poly.pdbx_seq_one_letter_code
_entity_poly.pdbx_strand_id
1 'polypeptide(L)'
;LSGLREQGFADGTVEARVPFSSARKWSSIYDGNAVWTMGAPEVILSQINGDHADILKQVNDLANDGNRVLLVARIYGAAPDDYETDPKLNPASCPVALVCCSEHIRADAEETLAWFREQGVRCRIISGDNPVTVGAIARKVHLTGDHEPRFMDARELPADITELAQVLENVDVLGRVLPDQKKAIVEA
;
A
#
# COMPACT_ATOMS: atom_id res chain seq x y z
N LEU A 1 0.15 -15.20 -6.91
CA LEU A 1 -0.95 -16.16 -7.19
C LEU A 1 -0.44 -17.59 -7.46
N SER A 2 0.75 -17.78 -8.07
CA SER A 2 1.35 -19.12 -8.29
C SER A 2 1.48 -19.90 -6.98
N GLY A 3 1.98 -19.29 -5.92
CA GLY A 3 2.17 -19.96 -4.64
C GLY A 3 0.90 -20.49 -3.98
N LEU A 4 -0.26 -19.85 -4.21
CA LEU A 4 -1.55 -20.36 -3.71
C LEU A 4 -2.01 -21.60 -4.49
N ARG A 5 -1.80 -21.63 -5.82
CA ARG A 5 -2.09 -22.80 -6.65
C ARG A 5 -1.21 -23.99 -6.28
N GLU A 6 0.07 -23.76 -5.98
CA GLU A 6 1.00 -24.80 -5.50
C GLU A 6 0.57 -25.39 -4.15
N GLN A 7 -0.17 -24.64 -3.33
CA GLN A 7 -0.77 -25.11 -2.08
C GLN A 7 -2.13 -25.80 -2.27
N GLY A 8 -2.57 -26.01 -3.50
CA GLY A 8 -3.80 -26.75 -3.81
C GLY A 8 -5.07 -25.91 -3.82
N PHE A 9 -4.98 -24.56 -3.79
CA PHE A 9 -6.14 -23.71 -3.96
C PHE A 9 -6.55 -23.68 -5.43
N ALA A 10 -7.81 -24.05 -5.71
CA ALA A 10 -8.40 -23.98 -7.04
C ALA A 10 -8.87 -22.55 -7.37
N ASP A 11 -8.91 -22.23 -8.65
CA ASP A 11 -9.55 -20.99 -9.11
C ASP A 11 -11.07 -21.07 -8.86
N GLY A 12 -11.64 -20.05 -8.24
CA GLY A 12 -13.10 -19.91 -8.08
C GLY A 12 -13.75 -19.40 -9.36
N THR A 13 -15.07 -19.59 -9.45
CA THR A 13 -15.88 -18.99 -10.52
C THR A 13 -15.96 -17.47 -10.30
N VAL A 14 -15.77 -16.69 -11.35
CA VAL A 14 -15.93 -15.24 -11.35
C VAL A 14 -16.93 -14.87 -12.44
N GLU A 15 -18.08 -14.33 -12.05
CA GLU A 15 -19.15 -13.92 -12.95
C GLU A 15 -19.00 -12.47 -13.41
N ALA A 16 -18.53 -11.57 -12.51
CA ALA A 16 -18.26 -10.19 -12.81
C ALA A 16 -17.03 -9.69 -12.04
N ARG A 17 -16.34 -8.64 -12.54
CA ARG A 17 -15.13 -8.13 -11.93
C ARG A 17 -15.00 -6.62 -12.06
N VAL A 18 -14.47 -6.00 -11.03
CA VAL A 18 -14.01 -4.63 -11.02
C VAL A 18 -12.48 -4.63 -10.88
N PRO A 19 -11.73 -4.27 -11.92
CA PRO A 19 -10.27 -4.21 -11.87
C PRO A 19 -9.78 -3.20 -10.83
N PHE A 20 -8.57 -3.37 -10.32
CA PHE A 20 -7.94 -2.39 -9.45
C PHE A 20 -7.80 -1.03 -10.15
N SER A 21 -8.06 0.03 -9.40
CA SER A 21 -7.82 1.41 -9.82
C SER A 21 -7.04 2.15 -8.75
N SER A 22 -6.04 2.94 -9.16
CA SER A 22 -5.27 3.79 -8.26
C SER A 22 -6.12 4.85 -7.55
N ALA A 23 -7.23 5.27 -8.17
CA ALA A 23 -8.17 6.21 -7.56
C ALA A 23 -9.00 5.54 -6.45
N ARG A 24 -9.52 4.32 -6.71
CA ARG A 24 -10.31 3.57 -5.74
C ARG A 24 -9.49 2.84 -4.69
N LYS A 25 -8.25 2.44 -5.02
CA LYS A 25 -7.34 1.65 -4.16
C LYS A 25 -7.86 0.25 -3.82
N TRP A 26 -8.84 -0.26 -4.55
CA TRP A 26 -9.37 -1.61 -4.41
C TRP A 26 -9.82 -2.21 -5.74
N SER A 27 -9.97 -3.52 -5.75
CA SER A 27 -10.59 -4.33 -6.80
C SER A 27 -11.65 -5.21 -6.19
N SER A 28 -12.61 -5.70 -6.98
CA SER A 28 -13.58 -6.67 -6.49
C SER A 28 -13.98 -7.68 -7.56
N ILE A 29 -14.55 -8.80 -7.09
CA ILE A 29 -15.12 -9.86 -7.92
C ILE A 29 -16.48 -10.23 -7.36
N TYR A 30 -17.38 -10.70 -8.25
CA TYR A 30 -18.61 -11.38 -7.90
C TYR A 30 -18.51 -12.84 -8.32
N ASP A 31 -18.80 -13.76 -7.40
CA ASP A 31 -18.68 -15.20 -7.60
C ASP A 31 -20.03 -15.92 -7.83
N GLY A 32 -21.12 -15.16 -8.07
CA GLY A 32 -22.48 -15.67 -8.18
C GLY A 32 -23.24 -15.72 -6.85
N ASN A 33 -22.57 -15.52 -5.71
CA ASN A 33 -23.16 -15.55 -4.38
C ASN A 33 -22.79 -14.36 -3.50
N ALA A 34 -21.58 -13.83 -3.68
CA ALA A 34 -21.06 -12.74 -2.89
C ALA A 34 -20.15 -11.82 -3.72
N VAL A 35 -20.11 -10.56 -3.34
CA VAL A 35 -19.09 -9.61 -3.80
C VAL A 35 -17.93 -9.62 -2.82
N TRP A 36 -16.74 -9.90 -3.33
CA TRP A 36 -15.48 -9.87 -2.61
C TRP A 36 -14.67 -8.67 -3.05
N THR A 37 -14.25 -7.86 -2.11
CA THR A 37 -13.44 -6.66 -2.36
C THR A 37 -12.10 -6.78 -1.67
N MET A 38 -11.01 -6.47 -2.39
CA MET A 38 -9.65 -6.49 -1.83
C MET A 38 -8.92 -5.19 -2.18
N GLY A 39 -8.28 -4.57 -1.21
CA GLY A 39 -7.55 -3.32 -1.43
C GLY A 39 -6.94 -2.72 -0.18
N ALA A 40 -6.68 -1.41 -0.23
CA ALA A 40 -6.11 -0.66 0.87
C ALA A 40 -7.06 -0.66 2.08
N PRO A 41 -6.59 -1.14 3.26
CA PRO A 41 -7.44 -1.29 4.44
C PRO A 41 -8.13 0.02 4.84
N GLU A 42 -7.38 1.11 4.90
CA GLU A 42 -7.87 2.43 5.29
C GLU A 42 -8.97 2.95 4.36
N VAL A 43 -8.90 2.61 3.07
CA VAL A 43 -9.89 3.03 2.09
C VAL A 43 -11.16 2.20 2.19
N ILE A 44 -11.03 0.89 2.35
CA ILE A 44 -12.18 0.00 2.48
C ILE A 44 -12.91 0.26 3.80
N LEU A 45 -12.18 0.31 4.92
CA LEU A 45 -12.75 0.51 6.25
C LEU A 45 -13.45 1.87 6.42
N SER A 46 -12.97 2.91 5.71
CA SER A 46 -13.64 4.21 5.72
C SER A 46 -14.98 4.26 4.98
N GLN A 47 -15.28 3.27 4.14
CA GLN A 47 -16.49 3.22 3.31
C GLN A 47 -17.52 2.18 3.79
N ILE A 48 -17.14 1.30 4.72
CA ILE A 48 -18.03 0.29 5.29
C ILE A 48 -18.49 0.67 6.70
N ASN A 49 -19.68 0.21 7.08
CA ASN A 49 -20.25 0.50 8.39
C ASN A 49 -19.52 -0.24 9.51
N GLY A 50 -19.43 0.41 10.66
CA GLY A 50 -18.89 -0.19 11.90
C GLY A 50 -17.69 0.56 12.46
N ASP A 51 -17.28 0.19 13.65
CA ASP A 51 -16.01 0.60 14.25
C ASP A 51 -14.94 -0.42 13.90
N HIS A 52 -13.85 0.04 13.30
CA HIS A 52 -12.77 -0.79 12.79
C HIS A 52 -11.41 -0.43 13.40
N ALA A 53 -11.41 0.24 14.56
CA ALA A 53 -10.18 0.68 15.21
C ALA A 53 -9.20 -0.47 15.49
N ASP A 54 -9.71 -1.62 15.91
CA ASP A 54 -8.88 -2.81 16.19
C ASP A 54 -8.25 -3.38 14.91
N ILE A 55 -8.99 -3.38 13.80
CA ILE A 55 -8.46 -3.83 12.50
C ILE A 55 -7.37 -2.87 12.02
N LEU A 56 -7.61 -1.55 12.12
CA LEU A 56 -6.61 -0.53 11.75
C LEU A 56 -5.35 -0.64 12.60
N LYS A 57 -5.49 -0.95 13.89
CA LYS A 57 -4.34 -1.22 14.76
C LYS A 57 -3.54 -2.43 14.28
N GLN A 58 -4.20 -3.56 13.99
CA GLN A 58 -3.54 -4.75 13.46
C GLN A 58 -2.83 -4.46 12.12
N VAL A 59 -3.47 -3.69 11.23
CA VAL A 59 -2.86 -3.25 9.96
C VAL A 59 -1.59 -2.46 10.20
N ASN A 60 -1.60 -1.53 11.15
CA ASN A 60 -0.44 -0.71 11.49
C ASN A 60 0.69 -1.56 12.10
N ASP A 61 0.35 -2.50 13.00
CA ASP A 61 1.35 -3.39 13.61
C ASP A 61 2.03 -4.24 12.53
N LEU A 62 1.27 -4.85 11.61
CA LEU A 62 1.80 -5.62 10.49
C LEU A 62 2.61 -4.77 9.50
N ALA A 63 2.19 -3.52 9.27
CA ALA A 63 2.92 -2.59 8.41
C ALA A 63 4.26 -2.15 9.03
N ASN A 64 4.32 -1.98 10.37
CA ASN A 64 5.55 -1.70 11.10
C ASN A 64 6.60 -2.81 10.94
N ASP A 65 6.16 -4.05 10.71
CA ASP A 65 7.03 -5.18 10.38
C ASP A 65 7.52 -5.17 8.93
N GLY A 66 7.11 -4.18 8.14
CA GLY A 66 7.46 -4.02 6.73
C GLY A 66 6.60 -4.85 5.78
N ASN A 67 5.42 -5.29 6.23
CA ASN A 67 4.49 -5.99 5.36
C ASN A 67 3.57 -5.00 4.64
N ARG A 68 3.30 -5.27 3.37
CA ARG A 68 2.18 -4.66 2.66
C ARG A 68 0.91 -5.41 3.06
N VAL A 69 -0.02 -4.70 3.68
CA VAL A 69 -1.28 -5.28 4.16
C VAL A 69 -2.43 -4.90 3.24
N LEU A 70 -3.19 -5.88 2.80
CA LEU A 70 -4.45 -5.69 2.07
C LEU A 70 -5.61 -6.22 2.93
N LEU A 71 -6.75 -5.55 2.84
CA LEU A 71 -7.99 -6.01 3.45
C LEU A 71 -8.85 -6.72 2.42
N VAL A 72 -9.42 -7.85 2.80
CA VAL A 72 -10.51 -8.51 2.09
C VAL A 72 -11.81 -8.26 2.85
N ALA A 73 -12.80 -7.71 2.16
CA ALA A 73 -14.15 -7.54 2.65
C ALA A 73 -15.14 -8.29 1.75
N ARG A 74 -16.28 -8.67 2.30
CA ARG A 74 -17.31 -9.46 1.60
C ARG A 74 -18.70 -8.97 1.95
N ILE A 75 -19.60 -9.03 0.97
CA ILE A 75 -21.03 -8.95 1.16
C ILE A 75 -21.74 -10.04 0.35
N TYR A 76 -22.68 -10.72 0.97
CA TYR A 76 -23.53 -11.71 0.29
C TYR A 76 -24.65 -11.04 -0.49
N GLY A 77 -25.05 -11.64 -1.60
CA GLY A 77 -26.12 -11.22 -2.47
C GLY A 77 -25.66 -10.95 -3.90
N ALA A 78 -26.58 -10.57 -4.76
CA ALA A 78 -26.30 -10.23 -6.16
C ALA A 78 -25.45 -8.96 -6.27
N ALA A 79 -24.59 -8.92 -7.28
CA ALA A 79 -23.93 -7.69 -7.67
C ALA A 79 -24.96 -6.67 -8.18
N PRO A 80 -24.79 -5.35 -7.92
CA PRO A 80 -25.63 -4.32 -8.53
C PRO A 80 -25.54 -4.31 -10.05
N ASP A 81 -26.59 -3.84 -10.74
CA ASP A 81 -26.62 -3.76 -12.21
C ASP A 81 -25.50 -2.88 -12.79
N ASP A 82 -25.07 -1.86 -12.03
CA ASP A 82 -23.99 -0.92 -12.38
C ASP A 82 -22.61 -1.35 -11.85
N TYR A 83 -22.47 -2.57 -11.33
CA TYR A 83 -21.28 -3.05 -10.62
C TYR A 83 -19.97 -2.86 -11.37
N GLU A 84 -19.95 -3.10 -12.68
CA GLU A 84 -18.73 -2.96 -13.50
C GLU A 84 -18.55 -1.53 -14.06
N THR A 85 -19.65 -0.77 -14.23
CA THR A 85 -19.66 0.53 -14.90
C THR A 85 -19.50 1.72 -13.95
N ASP A 86 -20.08 1.64 -12.73
CA ASP A 86 -19.95 2.63 -11.66
C ASP A 86 -19.67 1.93 -10.32
N PRO A 87 -18.49 1.31 -10.17
CA PRO A 87 -18.18 0.45 -9.03
C PRO A 87 -18.12 1.23 -7.72
N LYS A 88 -18.99 0.85 -6.79
CA LYS A 88 -19.07 1.38 -5.44
C LYS A 88 -18.90 0.27 -4.42
N LEU A 89 -18.22 0.58 -3.31
CA LEU A 89 -18.16 -0.33 -2.18
C LEU A 89 -19.50 -0.29 -1.43
N ASN A 90 -20.06 -1.46 -1.17
CA ASN A 90 -21.30 -1.53 -0.39
C ASN A 90 -20.97 -1.29 1.11
N PRO A 91 -21.61 -0.30 1.75
CA PRO A 91 -21.35 -0.01 3.17
C PRO A 91 -21.66 -1.16 4.14
N ALA A 92 -22.50 -2.12 3.73
CA ALA A 92 -22.80 -3.32 4.53
C ALA A 92 -21.77 -4.45 4.34
N SER A 93 -20.70 -4.23 3.58
CA SER A 93 -19.62 -5.22 3.47
C SER A 93 -18.94 -5.44 4.82
N CYS A 94 -18.56 -6.69 5.10
CA CYS A 94 -17.89 -7.07 6.33
C CYS A 94 -16.42 -7.38 6.05
N PRO A 95 -15.46 -6.90 6.88
CA PRO A 95 -14.09 -7.34 6.86
C PRO A 95 -14.00 -8.86 7.09
N VAL A 96 -13.19 -9.56 6.30
CA VAL A 96 -13.05 -11.02 6.39
C VAL A 96 -11.64 -11.46 6.71
N ALA A 97 -10.63 -10.82 6.09
CA ALA A 97 -9.24 -11.21 6.24
C ALA A 97 -8.28 -10.06 5.94
N LEU A 98 -7.10 -10.12 6.55
CA LEU A 98 -5.94 -9.36 6.18
C LEU A 98 -4.98 -10.25 5.38
N VAL A 99 -4.56 -9.78 4.23
CA VAL A 99 -3.54 -10.43 3.39
C VAL A 99 -2.23 -9.69 3.55
N CYS A 100 -1.24 -10.35 4.13
CA CYS A 100 0.08 -9.79 4.35
C CYS A 100 1.02 -10.23 3.23
N CYS A 101 1.59 -9.25 2.52
CA CYS A 101 2.60 -9.46 1.51
C CYS A 101 3.92 -8.93 2.06
N SER A 102 4.89 -9.81 2.28
CA SER A 102 6.24 -9.41 2.65
C SER A 102 7.08 -9.18 1.40
N GLU A 103 7.87 -8.11 1.41
CA GLU A 103 8.84 -7.86 0.34
C GLU A 103 10.05 -8.77 0.52
N HIS A 104 10.48 -9.37 -0.59
CA HIS A 104 11.76 -10.06 -0.61
C HIS A 104 12.87 -9.05 -0.94
N ILE A 105 13.55 -8.59 0.11
CA ILE A 105 14.69 -7.67 -0.05
C ILE A 105 15.84 -8.44 -0.71
N ARG A 106 16.46 -7.84 -1.72
CA ARG A 106 17.65 -8.40 -2.37
C ARG A 106 18.79 -8.54 -1.37
N ALA A 107 19.51 -9.65 -1.44
CA ALA A 107 20.61 -9.95 -0.52
C ALA A 107 21.74 -8.88 -0.55
N ASP A 108 21.93 -8.24 -1.71
CA ASP A 108 22.95 -7.22 -1.94
C ASP A 108 22.48 -5.76 -1.65
N ALA A 109 21.23 -5.57 -1.21
CA ALA A 109 20.66 -4.23 -1.07
C ALA A 109 21.38 -3.40 -0.02
N GLU A 110 21.67 -3.97 1.14
CA GLU A 110 22.37 -3.29 2.23
C GLU A 110 23.79 -2.89 1.83
N GLU A 111 24.55 -3.83 1.23
CA GLU A 111 25.92 -3.58 0.76
C GLU A 111 25.94 -2.49 -0.32
N THR A 112 25.02 -2.53 -1.27
CA THR A 112 24.90 -1.51 -2.31
C THR A 112 24.61 -0.13 -1.74
N LEU A 113 23.70 -0.02 -0.78
CA LEU A 113 23.36 1.25 -0.13
C LEU A 113 24.54 1.77 0.74
N ALA A 114 25.27 0.88 1.41
CA ALA A 114 26.47 1.23 2.14
C ALA A 114 27.53 1.83 1.21
N TRP A 115 27.76 1.18 0.07
CA TRP A 115 28.69 1.68 -0.94
C TRP A 115 28.31 3.08 -1.45
N PHE A 116 27.03 3.34 -1.74
CA PHE A 116 26.59 4.69 -2.13
C PHE A 116 26.88 5.73 -1.05
N ARG A 117 26.63 5.41 0.22
CA ARG A 117 26.92 6.32 1.35
C ARG A 117 28.42 6.63 1.44
N GLU A 118 29.29 5.61 1.28
CA GLU A 118 30.76 5.78 1.26
C GLU A 118 31.22 6.71 0.13
N GLN A 119 30.50 6.69 -1.02
CA GLN A 119 30.77 7.62 -2.12
C GLN A 119 30.15 9.02 -1.91
N GLY A 120 29.55 9.30 -0.74
CA GLY A 120 28.89 10.57 -0.45
C GLY A 120 27.53 10.75 -1.15
N VAL A 121 26.96 9.68 -1.70
CA VAL A 121 25.65 9.71 -2.37
C VAL A 121 24.55 9.44 -1.35
N ARG A 122 23.63 10.38 -1.19
CA ARG A 122 22.43 10.22 -0.37
C ARG A 122 21.34 9.53 -1.17
N CYS A 123 20.93 8.33 -0.75
CA CYS A 123 19.81 7.61 -1.34
C CYS A 123 18.50 7.99 -0.65
N ARG A 124 17.41 8.10 -1.41
CA ARG A 124 16.06 8.29 -0.91
C ARG A 124 15.12 7.26 -1.53
N ILE A 125 14.06 6.88 -0.80
CA ILE A 125 13.01 5.98 -1.33
C ILE A 125 11.76 6.80 -1.62
N ILE A 126 11.25 6.68 -2.85
CA ILE A 126 10.01 7.33 -3.31
C ILE A 126 9.06 6.22 -3.76
N SER A 127 8.04 5.94 -2.96
CA SER A 127 7.10 4.83 -3.17
C SER A 127 5.63 5.28 -3.19
N GLY A 128 4.80 4.55 -3.94
CA GLY A 128 3.34 4.68 -3.86
C GLY A 128 2.73 3.93 -2.66
N ASP A 129 3.52 3.16 -1.92
CA ASP A 129 3.06 2.34 -0.80
C ASP A 129 2.91 3.15 0.49
N ASN A 130 2.36 2.51 1.53
CA ASN A 130 2.20 3.12 2.85
C ASN A 130 3.57 3.55 3.42
N PRO A 131 3.74 4.81 3.89
CA PRO A 131 5.02 5.31 4.38
C PRO A 131 5.59 4.51 5.55
N VAL A 132 4.73 3.95 6.41
CA VAL A 132 5.18 3.09 7.54
C VAL A 132 5.83 1.81 7.03
N THR A 133 5.21 1.14 6.06
CA THR A 133 5.77 -0.07 5.42
C THR A 133 7.11 0.22 4.74
N VAL A 134 7.17 1.31 3.96
CA VAL A 134 8.40 1.69 3.24
C VAL A 134 9.49 2.13 4.22
N GLY A 135 9.13 2.83 5.30
CA GLY A 135 10.04 3.20 6.39
C GLY A 135 10.64 1.97 7.09
N ALA A 136 9.82 0.94 7.34
CA ALA A 136 10.29 -0.32 7.91
C ALA A 136 11.27 -1.05 6.99
N ILE A 137 11.02 -1.04 5.67
CA ILE A 137 11.95 -1.59 4.68
C ILE A 137 13.25 -0.79 4.66
N ALA A 138 13.17 0.54 4.67
CA ALA A 138 14.34 1.43 4.70
C ALA A 138 15.25 1.15 5.93
N ARG A 139 14.67 0.88 7.09
CA ARG A 139 15.39 0.44 8.29
C ARG A 139 16.09 -0.90 8.07
N LYS A 140 15.37 -1.89 7.55
CA LYS A 140 15.91 -3.25 7.32
C LYS A 140 17.10 -3.27 6.36
N VAL A 141 17.19 -2.33 5.43
CA VAL A 141 18.30 -2.20 4.46
C VAL A 141 19.33 -1.16 4.88
N HIS A 142 19.23 -0.64 6.10
CA HIS A 142 20.12 0.42 6.61
C HIS A 142 20.30 1.58 5.62
N LEU A 143 19.19 2.09 5.05
CA LEU A 143 19.19 3.16 4.04
C LEU A 143 20.04 4.36 4.47
N THR A 144 19.95 4.75 5.74
CA THR A 144 20.62 5.88 6.36
C THR A 144 21.79 5.48 7.25
N GLY A 145 22.25 4.21 7.18
CA GLY A 145 23.24 3.65 8.08
C GLY A 145 22.65 3.39 9.48
N ASP A 146 23.31 3.89 10.52
CA ASP A 146 22.88 3.69 11.91
C ASP A 146 21.78 4.66 12.38
N HIS A 147 21.39 5.60 11.52
CA HIS A 147 20.35 6.57 11.86
C HIS A 147 18.97 6.04 11.44
N GLU A 148 17.95 6.36 12.24
CA GLU A 148 16.55 6.08 11.86
C GLU A 148 16.16 6.88 10.61
N PRO A 149 15.67 6.23 9.53
CA PRO A 149 15.20 6.93 8.36
C PRO A 149 13.94 7.75 8.67
N ARG A 150 13.93 9.01 8.26
CA ARG A 150 12.78 9.90 8.39
C ARG A 150 11.84 9.66 7.23
N PHE A 151 10.61 9.23 7.52
CA PHE A 151 9.60 8.99 6.50
C PHE A 151 8.43 9.96 6.61
N MET A 152 7.81 10.25 5.47
CA MET A 152 6.67 11.16 5.36
C MET A 152 5.64 10.63 4.38
N ASP A 153 4.37 10.95 4.62
CA ASP A 153 3.27 10.73 3.68
C ASP A 153 3.27 11.85 2.62
N ALA A 154 3.32 11.50 1.35
CA ALA A 154 3.35 12.47 0.27
C ALA A 154 2.10 13.36 0.16
N ARG A 155 1.02 13.00 0.87
CA ARG A 155 -0.18 13.86 0.99
C ARG A 155 0.05 15.09 1.84
N GLU A 156 1.10 15.09 2.67
CA GLU A 156 1.50 16.19 3.56
C GLU A 156 2.54 17.12 2.91
N LEU A 157 2.99 16.79 1.69
CA LEU A 157 4.00 17.59 0.98
C LEU A 157 3.42 18.96 0.56
N PRO A 158 4.21 20.05 0.72
CA PRO A 158 3.81 21.35 0.24
C PRO A 158 3.73 21.39 -1.29
N ALA A 159 2.85 22.24 -1.82
CA ALA A 159 2.70 22.44 -3.25
C ALA A 159 3.77 23.41 -3.82
N ASP A 160 4.31 24.32 -3.00
CA ASP A 160 5.39 25.22 -3.40
C ASP A 160 6.71 24.45 -3.52
N ILE A 161 7.41 24.66 -4.65
CA ILE A 161 8.64 23.92 -4.97
C ILE A 161 9.80 24.26 -4.03
N THR A 162 9.86 25.49 -3.51
CA THR A 162 10.92 25.92 -2.60
C THR A 162 10.73 25.31 -1.21
N GLU A 163 9.48 25.30 -0.74
CA GLU A 163 9.13 24.63 0.52
C GLU A 163 9.32 23.11 0.41
N LEU A 164 8.95 22.53 -0.75
CA LEU A 164 9.17 21.12 -1.04
C LEU A 164 10.66 20.75 -0.96
N ALA A 165 11.53 21.54 -1.58
CA ALA A 165 12.98 21.31 -1.53
C ALA A 165 13.49 21.30 -0.07
N GLN A 166 13.05 22.24 0.77
CA GLN A 166 13.42 22.30 2.19
C GLN A 166 12.95 21.07 2.98
N VAL A 167 11.73 20.60 2.71
CA VAL A 167 11.19 19.40 3.34
C VAL A 167 12.01 18.17 2.91
N LEU A 168 12.32 18.07 1.62
CA LEU A 168 13.09 16.94 1.08
C LEU A 168 14.50 16.83 1.65
N GLU A 169 15.13 17.93 2.08
CA GLU A 169 16.44 17.87 2.75
C GLU A 169 16.39 17.03 4.04
N ASN A 170 15.23 16.94 4.69
CA ASN A 170 15.06 16.29 5.97
C ASN A 170 14.32 14.94 5.92
N VAL A 171 13.91 14.47 4.73
CA VAL A 171 13.14 13.24 4.54
C VAL A 171 13.96 12.25 3.71
N ASP A 172 13.97 10.99 4.15
CA ASP A 172 14.70 9.90 3.51
C ASP A 172 13.75 8.96 2.74
N VAL A 173 12.48 8.92 3.15
CA VAL A 173 11.45 8.03 2.59
C VAL A 173 10.14 8.78 2.40
N LEU A 174 9.61 8.72 1.18
CA LEU A 174 8.28 9.22 0.83
C LEU A 174 7.37 8.05 0.48
N GLY A 175 6.24 7.93 1.20
CA GLY A 175 5.19 6.97 0.90
C GLY A 175 3.96 7.64 0.26
N ARG A 176 3.09 6.85 -0.36
CA ARG A 176 1.85 7.28 -1.05
C ARG A 176 2.06 8.34 -2.14
N VAL A 177 3.24 8.36 -2.73
CA VAL A 177 3.57 9.29 -3.81
C VAL A 177 2.77 8.96 -5.07
N LEU A 178 2.07 9.95 -5.59
CA LEU A 178 1.36 9.86 -6.86
C LEU A 178 2.32 10.10 -8.04
N PRO A 179 2.01 9.58 -9.25
CA PRO A 179 2.87 9.77 -10.43
C PRO A 179 3.22 11.23 -10.72
N ASP A 180 2.23 12.13 -10.61
CA ASP A 180 2.44 13.56 -10.86
C ASP A 180 3.35 14.23 -9.81
N GLN A 181 3.28 13.78 -8.56
CA GLN A 181 4.17 14.25 -7.49
C GLN A 181 5.61 13.82 -7.69
N LYS A 182 5.87 12.64 -8.32
CA LYS A 182 7.24 12.19 -8.58
C LYS A 182 8.04 13.17 -9.40
N LYS A 183 7.41 13.81 -10.38
CA LYS A 183 8.07 14.82 -11.21
C LYS A 183 8.51 16.02 -10.36
N ALA A 184 7.61 16.59 -9.58
CA ALA A 184 7.89 17.73 -8.70
C ALA A 184 9.00 17.41 -7.67
N ILE A 185 8.99 16.19 -7.09
CA ILE A 185 10.01 15.74 -6.13
C ILE A 185 11.40 15.65 -6.78
N VAL A 186 11.49 15.27 -8.04
CA VAL A 186 12.78 15.16 -8.75
C VAL A 186 13.29 16.52 -9.22
N GLU A 187 12.38 17.48 -9.48
CA GLU A 187 12.71 18.83 -9.91
C GLU A 187 13.07 19.78 -8.74
N ALA A 188 12.66 19.44 -7.50
CA ALA A 188 12.97 20.19 -6.28
C ALA A 188 14.34 19.80 -5.69
#